data_feba296bf54eb2407d0da78187d225f8
#
_entry.id   feba296bf54eb2407d0da78187d225f8
#
_cell.length_a   1.000
_cell.length_b   1.000
_cell.length_c   1.000
_cell.angle_alpha   90.00
_cell.angle_beta   90.00
_cell.angle_gamma   90.00
#
_symmetry.space_group_name_H-M   'P 1'
#
loop_
_entity.id
_entity.type
_entity.pdbx_description
1 polymer ?
#
loop_
_entity_poly.entity_id
_entity_poly.type
_entity_poly.pdbx_seq_one_letter_code
_entity_poly.pdbx_strand_id
1 'polypeptide(L)'
;MWNFCEESVHIPRQATRDLAGFRAWAVSPDFPENGRIDFLAGDLEVDMSPEDLHKHGTVKSRIAALLDRLVVEAGLGEVYTDRARISNPGADLSVEPDVVAVFWETLDSGRVKYIPAASGEPDRYIEMEGAPDVVVEVVSNSSERKDLVRLPPLYAAAGIPELWLVDVRKKTIRFEIQSLGPDGYETVKPDRAGWRSSPRLGRRFRLKRQEIRPGRWIYRLEHDGEG
;
A
#
# COMPACT_ATOMS: atom_id res chain seq x y z
N MET A 1 0.38 -25.31 -32.09
CA MET A 1 0.16 -26.07 -30.85
C MET A 1 0.53 -25.12 -29.71
N TRP A 2 -0.47 -24.56 -28.99
CA TRP A 2 -0.23 -23.65 -27.88
C TRP A 2 -0.03 -24.50 -26.64
N ASN A 3 1.18 -24.52 -26.07
CA ASN A 3 1.41 -25.12 -24.75
C ASN A 3 0.86 -24.12 -23.70
N PHE A 4 -0.29 -24.42 -23.14
CA PHE A 4 -0.71 -23.82 -21.88
C PHE A 4 0.16 -24.44 -20.78
N CYS A 5 1.20 -23.71 -20.35
CA CYS A 5 1.80 -23.98 -19.07
C CYS A 5 0.82 -23.41 -18.04
N GLU A 6 0.04 -24.25 -17.37
CA GLU A 6 -0.61 -23.87 -16.11
C GLU A 6 0.52 -23.67 -15.10
N GLU A 7 0.98 -22.43 -14.96
CA GLU A 7 1.84 -22.05 -13.85
C GLU A 7 1.01 -22.10 -12.57
N SER A 8 0.95 -23.27 -11.97
CA SER A 8 0.43 -23.41 -10.62
C SER A 8 1.41 -22.76 -9.66
N VAL A 9 0.97 -21.74 -8.91
CA VAL A 9 1.78 -21.13 -7.86
C VAL A 9 2.05 -22.18 -6.79
N HIS A 10 3.32 -22.61 -6.68
CA HIS A 10 3.73 -23.56 -5.65
C HIS A 10 4.14 -22.79 -4.40
N ILE A 11 3.34 -22.88 -3.35
CA ILE A 11 3.63 -22.28 -2.05
C ILE A 11 4.35 -23.30 -1.17
N PRO A 12 5.61 -23.06 -0.76
CA PRO A 12 6.34 -23.99 0.10
C PRO A 12 5.67 -24.14 1.46
N ARG A 13 5.66 -25.35 2.03
CA ARG A 13 5.07 -25.58 3.36
C ARG A 13 5.63 -24.68 4.46
N GLN A 14 6.90 -24.34 4.41
CA GLN A 14 7.51 -23.42 5.37
C GLN A 14 6.91 -22.01 5.28
N ALA A 15 6.55 -21.53 4.10
CA ALA A 15 5.92 -20.22 3.91
C ALA A 15 4.50 -20.13 4.48
N THR A 16 3.85 -21.26 4.73
CA THR A 16 2.49 -21.31 5.33
C THR A 16 2.52 -21.52 6.84
N ARG A 17 3.70 -21.65 7.46
CA ARG A 17 3.81 -21.95 8.90
C ARG A 17 3.87 -20.70 9.76
N ASP A 18 4.66 -19.73 9.34
CA ASP A 18 4.93 -18.51 10.08
C ASP A 18 5.47 -17.41 9.17
N LEU A 19 5.50 -16.19 9.67
CA LEU A 19 6.01 -15.04 8.94
C LEU A 19 7.47 -15.19 8.52
N ALA A 20 8.32 -15.81 9.34
CA ALA A 20 9.73 -15.97 9.01
C ALA A 20 9.92 -16.89 7.80
N GLY A 21 9.18 -17.99 7.75
CA GLY A 21 9.16 -18.90 6.60
C GLY A 21 8.57 -18.24 5.35
N PHE A 22 7.52 -17.44 5.50
CA PHE A 22 6.95 -16.66 4.39
C PHE A 22 7.97 -15.64 3.84
N ARG A 23 8.59 -14.83 4.69
CA ARG A 23 9.58 -13.83 4.28
C ARG A 23 10.80 -14.47 3.60
N ALA A 24 11.30 -15.58 4.13
CA ALA A 24 12.41 -16.30 3.50
C ALA A 24 12.09 -16.73 2.06
N TRP A 25 10.84 -17.13 1.81
CA TRP A 25 10.36 -17.44 0.46
C TRP A 25 10.12 -16.18 -0.37
N ALA A 26 9.50 -15.14 0.21
CA ALA A 26 9.16 -13.91 -0.50
C ALA A 26 10.40 -13.15 -1.04
N VAL A 27 11.56 -13.29 -0.38
CA VAL A 27 12.81 -12.68 -0.84
C VAL A 27 13.63 -13.61 -1.75
N SER A 28 13.20 -14.86 -1.96
CA SER A 28 13.87 -15.83 -2.80
C SER A 28 13.53 -15.70 -4.28
N PRO A 29 14.35 -16.24 -5.20
CA PRO A 29 14.04 -16.26 -6.62
C PRO A 29 12.85 -17.16 -6.99
N ASP A 30 12.39 -18.03 -6.07
CA ASP A 30 11.24 -18.91 -6.27
C ASP A 30 9.88 -18.21 -5.99
N PHE A 31 9.91 -16.95 -5.54
CA PHE A 31 8.69 -16.20 -5.33
C PHE A 31 8.07 -15.79 -6.68
N PRO A 32 6.76 -15.99 -6.89
CA PRO A 32 6.16 -15.78 -8.19
C PRO A 32 6.19 -14.30 -8.61
N GLU A 33 6.46 -14.07 -9.89
CA GLU A 33 6.46 -12.73 -10.46
C GLU A 33 5.04 -12.18 -10.69
N ASN A 34 4.03 -13.05 -10.77
CA ASN A 34 2.66 -12.69 -11.03
C ASN A 34 1.77 -12.89 -9.80
N GLY A 35 0.75 -12.03 -9.68
CA GLY A 35 -0.17 -12.05 -8.54
C GLY A 35 0.39 -11.33 -7.31
N ARG A 36 -0.43 -11.26 -6.28
CA ARG A 36 -0.10 -10.69 -4.97
C ARG A 36 -0.27 -11.78 -3.93
N ILE A 37 0.75 -12.03 -3.13
CA ILE A 37 0.70 -13.00 -2.03
C ILE A 37 1.15 -12.28 -0.76
N ASP A 38 0.24 -12.18 0.19
CA ASP A 38 0.42 -11.49 1.45
C ASP A 38 0.35 -12.48 2.61
N PHE A 39 1.02 -12.16 3.72
CA PHE A 39 0.94 -12.88 4.99
C PHE A 39 0.33 -11.98 6.06
N LEU A 40 -0.79 -12.38 6.64
CA LEU A 40 -1.62 -11.59 7.54
C LEU A 40 -1.96 -12.38 8.80
N ALA A 41 -1.21 -12.17 9.89
CA ALA A 41 -1.48 -12.79 11.18
C ALA A 41 -1.71 -14.32 11.08
N GLY A 42 -0.74 -15.03 10.51
CA GLY A 42 -0.77 -16.49 10.35
C GLY A 42 -1.48 -17.00 9.10
N ASP A 43 -2.17 -16.14 8.34
CA ASP A 43 -2.88 -16.53 7.11
C ASP A 43 -2.17 -16.03 5.85
N LEU A 44 -2.20 -16.83 4.79
CA LEU A 44 -1.84 -16.40 3.45
C LEU A 44 -3.07 -15.86 2.72
N GLU A 45 -2.89 -14.72 2.06
CA GLU A 45 -3.88 -14.15 1.15
C GLU A 45 -3.27 -14.10 -0.26
N VAL A 46 -3.93 -14.75 -1.22
CA VAL A 46 -3.47 -14.86 -2.61
C VAL A 46 -4.48 -14.17 -3.51
N ASP A 47 -4.05 -13.15 -4.24
CA ASP A 47 -4.88 -12.45 -5.22
C ASP A 47 -4.22 -12.53 -6.62
N MET A 48 -4.87 -13.29 -7.50
CA MET A 48 -4.48 -13.45 -8.91
C MET A 48 -5.44 -12.70 -9.85
N SER A 49 -6.32 -11.84 -9.31
CA SER A 49 -7.30 -11.11 -10.11
C SER A 49 -6.62 -10.05 -10.99
N PRO A 50 -7.14 -9.80 -12.19
CA PRO A 50 -6.69 -8.68 -13.00
C PRO A 50 -7.08 -7.35 -12.34
N GLU A 51 -6.22 -6.35 -12.48
CA GLU A 51 -6.48 -5.00 -11.96
C GLU A 51 -7.59 -4.30 -12.74
N ASP A 52 -8.53 -3.64 -12.04
CA ASP A 52 -9.51 -2.73 -12.66
C ASP A 52 -8.79 -1.44 -13.10
N LEU A 53 -8.67 -1.25 -14.41
CA LEU A 53 -7.94 -0.13 -15.01
C LEU A 53 -8.47 1.25 -14.57
N HIS A 54 -9.80 1.38 -14.40
CA HIS A 54 -10.43 2.68 -14.16
C HIS A 54 -10.65 3.00 -12.68
N LYS A 55 -11.05 2.01 -11.88
CA LYS A 55 -11.41 2.24 -10.48
C LYS A 55 -10.27 1.95 -9.51
N HIS A 56 -9.25 1.24 -9.96
CA HIS A 56 -8.07 0.93 -9.17
C HIS A 56 -6.82 1.57 -9.77
N GLY A 57 -6.37 1.15 -10.94
CA GLY A 57 -5.11 1.58 -11.54
C GLY A 57 -5.01 3.10 -11.76
N THR A 58 -6.08 3.76 -12.29
CA THR A 58 -6.03 5.23 -12.49
C THR A 58 -6.02 5.99 -11.18
N VAL A 59 -6.72 5.52 -10.15
CA VAL A 59 -6.75 6.17 -8.82
C VAL A 59 -5.40 6.03 -8.14
N LYS A 60 -4.85 4.83 -8.10
CA LYS A 60 -3.52 4.54 -7.58
C LYS A 60 -2.46 5.43 -8.23
N SER A 61 -2.45 5.49 -9.57
CA SER A 61 -1.49 6.32 -10.32
C SER A 61 -1.60 7.81 -9.98
N ARG A 62 -2.82 8.34 -9.75
CA ARG A 62 -3.01 9.76 -9.36
C ARG A 62 -2.52 10.05 -7.96
N ILE A 63 -2.72 9.12 -7.04
CA ILE A 63 -2.24 9.25 -5.66
C ILE A 63 -0.71 9.16 -5.64
N ALA A 64 -0.15 8.17 -6.30
CA ALA A 64 1.29 7.99 -6.39
C ALA A 64 2.00 9.22 -6.99
N ALA A 65 1.52 9.73 -8.11
CA ALA A 65 2.09 10.92 -8.76
C ALA A 65 2.03 12.18 -7.88
N LEU A 66 1.00 12.32 -7.04
CA LEU A 66 0.93 13.44 -6.11
C LEU A 66 1.88 13.25 -4.93
N LEU A 67 1.92 12.04 -4.35
CA LEU A 67 2.85 11.73 -3.25
C LEU A 67 4.30 11.84 -3.71
N ASP A 68 4.63 11.39 -4.92
CA ASP A 68 5.95 11.57 -5.50
C ASP A 68 6.37 13.05 -5.50
N ARG A 69 5.52 13.93 -6.01
CA ARG A 69 5.76 15.38 -5.99
C ARG A 69 5.94 15.97 -4.59
N LEU A 70 5.15 15.50 -3.63
CA LEU A 70 5.17 16.04 -2.27
C LEU A 70 6.28 15.46 -1.38
N VAL A 71 6.81 14.30 -1.73
CA VAL A 71 7.80 13.57 -0.94
C VAL A 71 9.16 13.55 -1.67
N VAL A 72 9.20 13.04 -2.89
CA VAL A 72 10.46 12.85 -3.64
C VAL A 72 10.99 14.16 -4.16
N GLU A 73 10.18 14.94 -4.92
CA GLU A 73 10.63 16.25 -5.45
C GLU A 73 10.90 17.27 -4.32
N ALA A 74 10.25 17.12 -3.16
CA ALA A 74 10.53 17.93 -1.98
C ALA A 74 11.75 17.45 -1.19
N GLY A 75 12.41 16.36 -1.59
CA GLY A 75 13.59 15.81 -0.94
C GLY A 75 13.34 15.20 0.45
N LEU A 76 12.09 14.81 0.74
CA LEU A 76 11.70 14.30 2.05
C LEU A 76 11.87 12.78 2.19
N GLY A 77 11.86 12.02 1.09
CA GLY A 77 11.91 10.56 1.12
C GLY A 77 11.65 9.94 -0.24
N GLU A 78 11.16 8.71 -0.23
CA GLU A 78 10.84 7.91 -1.40
C GLU A 78 9.37 7.49 -1.42
N VAL A 79 8.82 7.27 -2.62
CA VAL A 79 7.48 6.74 -2.84
C VAL A 79 7.56 5.49 -3.72
N TYR A 80 6.96 4.41 -3.23
CA TYR A 80 6.91 3.13 -3.91
C TYR A 80 5.48 2.78 -4.29
N THR A 81 5.33 2.14 -5.43
CA THR A 81 4.06 1.59 -5.91
C THR A 81 4.25 0.15 -6.27
N ASP A 82 3.19 -0.61 -6.24
CA ASP A 82 3.14 -2.01 -6.69
C ASP A 82 4.34 -2.86 -6.25
N ARG A 83 4.08 -4.00 -5.66
CA ARG A 83 5.11 -4.97 -5.24
C ARG A 83 6.17 -4.44 -4.26
N ALA A 84 5.96 -3.26 -3.70
CA ALA A 84 6.77 -2.76 -2.59
C ALA A 84 6.35 -3.46 -1.30
N ARG A 85 7.03 -4.56 -0.97
CA ARG A 85 6.71 -5.36 0.20
C ARG A 85 7.09 -4.65 1.49
N ILE A 86 6.14 -4.60 2.42
CA ILE A 86 6.37 -4.19 3.81
C ILE A 86 6.23 -5.42 4.69
N SER A 87 7.19 -5.65 5.57
CA SER A 87 7.10 -6.68 6.59
C SER A 87 7.31 -6.11 7.98
N ASN A 88 6.51 -6.56 8.93
CA ASN A 88 6.64 -6.18 10.34
C ASN A 88 6.48 -7.41 11.23
N PRO A 89 7.59 -7.94 11.80
CA PRO A 89 7.53 -9.12 12.67
C PRO A 89 6.67 -8.92 13.92
N GLY A 90 6.62 -7.70 14.48
CA GLY A 90 5.81 -7.40 15.66
C GLY A 90 4.29 -7.45 15.39
N ALA A 91 3.88 -7.21 14.16
CA ALA A 91 2.49 -7.28 13.72
C ALA A 91 2.13 -8.58 12.98
N ASP A 92 3.07 -9.51 12.87
CA ASP A 92 2.91 -10.75 12.08
C ASP A 92 2.41 -10.48 10.67
N LEU A 93 3.06 -9.52 9.97
CA LEU A 93 2.60 -8.91 8.73
C LEU A 93 3.69 -8.94 7.65
N SER A 94 3.32 -9.32 6.42
CA SER A 94 4.11 -9.10 5.20
C SER A 94 3.16 -8.90 4.02
N VAL A 95 3.11 -7.67 3.47
CA VAL A 95 2.11 -7.26 2.48
C VAL A 95 2.72 -6.35 1.41
N GLU A 96 2.00 -6.23 0.29
CA GLU A 96 2.32 -5.31 -0.80
C GLU A 96 1.20 -4.26 -0.92
N PRO A 97 1.32 -3.08 -0.27
CA PRO A 97 0.35 -2.00 -0.41
C PRO A 97 0.35 -1.39 -1.82
N ASP A 98 -0.73 -0.68 -2.17
CA ASP A 98 -0.81 -0.02 -3.47
C ASP A 98 0.16 1.16 -3.61
N VAL A 99 0.35 1.95 -2.54
CA VAL A 99 1.36 3.03 -2.49
C VAL A 99 1.96 3.11 -1.09
N VAL A 100 3.26 3.33 -1.01
CA VAL A 100 4.01 3.51 0.24
C VAL A 100 4.86 4.77 0.13
N ALA A 101 4.84 5.63 1.15
CA ALA A 101 5.82 6.69 1.31
C ALA A 101 6.67 6.43 2.56
N VAL A 102 7.98 6.57 2.43
CA VAL A 102 8.94 6.48 3.53
C VAL A 102 9.86 7.68 3.51
N PHE A 103 10.00 8.35 4.66
CA PHE A 103 10.82 9.54 4.77
C PHE A 103 12.28 9.17 5.13
N TRP A 104 13.22 10.02 4.71
CA TRP A 104 14.62 9.84 5.05
C TRP A 104 14.85 9.77 6.56
N GLU A 105 14.16 10.61 7.33
CA GLU A 105 14.17 10.57 8.79
C GLU A 105 13.77 9.19 9.35
N THR A 106 12.81 8.55 8.74
CA THR A 106 12.33 7.22 9.12
C THR A 106 13.37 6.13 8.85
N LEU A 107 14.07 6.23 7.72
CA LEU A 107 15.17 5.35 7.37
C LEU A 107 16.39 5.61 8.27
N ASP A 108 16.77 6.87 8.47
CA ASP A 108 17.91 7.27 9.31
C ASP A 108 17.74 6.86 10.76
N SER A 109 16.49 6.88 11.28
CA SER A 109 16.18 6.42 12.63
C SER A 109 16.19 4.89 12.79
N GLY A 110 16.23 4.16 11.67
CA GLY A 110 16.15 2.70 11.64
C GLY A 110 14.75 2.13 11.91
N ARG A 111 13.70 2.98 11.91
CA ARG A 111 12.30 2.54 11.99
C ARG A 111 11.87 1.73 10.78
N VAL A 112 12.48 1.98 9.63
CA VAL A 112 12.40 1.16 8.42
C VAL A 112 13.81 0.78 7.96
N LYS A 113 13.97 -0.47 7.54
CA LYS A 113 15.20 -0.99 6.94
C LYS A 113 14.88 -1.64 5.60
N TYR A 114 15.72 -1.41 4.62
CA TYR A 114 15.66 -2.15 3.36
C TYR A 114 16.30 -3.53 3.50
N ILE A 115 15.59 -4.56 3.06
CA ILE A 115 16.03 -5.95 3.10
C ILE A 115 16.51 -6.35 1.71
N PRO A 116 17.75 -6.79 1.57
CA PRO A 116 18.29 -7.17 0.28
C PRO A 116 17.64 -8.45 -0.25
N ALA A 117 17.66 -8.60 -1.57
CA ALA A 117 17.27 -9.84 -2.23
C ALA A 117 18.20 -10.99 -1.84
N ALA A 118 17.67 -12.20 -1.73
CA ALA A 118 18.45 -13.41 -1.43
C ALA A 118 19.50 -13.74 -2.50
N SER A 119 19.41 -13.15 -3.70
CA SER A 119 20.40 -13.30 -4.77
C SER A 119 21.79 -12.76 -4.41
N GLY A 120 21.90 -11.89 -3.39
CA GLY A 120 23.15 -11.22 -3.03
C GLY A 120 23.63 -10.15 -4.01
N GLU A 121 22.78 -9.73 -4.94
CA GLU A 121 23.07 -8.64 -5.89
C GLU A 121 23.23 -7.32 -5.12
N PRO A 122 24.31 -6.56 -5.32
CA PRO A 122 24.51 -5.29 -4.65
C PRO A 122 23.38 -4.31 -4.95
N ASP A 123 22.97 -3.52 -3.93
CA ASP A 123 21.97 -2.46 -4.02
C ASP A 123 20.57 -2.91 -4.47
N ARG A 124 20.31 -4.22 -4.47
CA ARG A 124 18.99 -4.77 -4.78
C ARG A 124 18.22 -5.06 -3.49
N TYR A 125 17.27 -4.18 -3.19
CA TYR A 125 16.37 -4.31 -2.04
C TYR A 125 14.97 -4.65 -2.54
N ILE A 126 14.26 -5.55 -1.86
CA ILE A 126 12.96 -6.08 -2.28
C ILE A 126 11.91 -6.08 -1.17
N GLU A 127 12.29 -5.68 0.02
CA GLU A 127 11.39 -5.60 1.17
C GLU A 127 11.80 -4.41 2.05
N MET A 128 10.81 -3.76 2.65
CA MET A 128 10.97 -2.84 3.77
C MET A 128 10.56 -3.53 5.05
N GLU A 129 11.45 -3.66 6.03
CA GLU A 129 11.10 -4.14 7.36
C GLU A 129 10.86 -2.94 8.28
N GLY A 130 9.67 -2.87 8.89
CA GLY A 130 9.33 -1.83 9.85
C GLY A 130 8.01 -1.13 9.58
N ALA A 131 7.97 0.18 9.88
CA ALA A 131 6.79 1.03 9.77
C ALA A 131 7.08 2.27 8.89
N PRO A 132 6.73 2.26 7.60
CA PRO A 132 6.82 3.43 6.73
C PRO A 132 5.86 4.54 7.19
N ASP A 133 5.96 5.71 6.59
CA ASP A 133 5.26 6.90 7.05
C ASP A 133 3.81 6.99 6.61
N VAL A 134 3.54 6.61 5.37
CA VAL A 134 2.19 6.58 4.79
C VAL A 134 2.01 5.32 3.99
N VAL A 135 0.89 4.64 4.20
CA VAL A 135 0.44 3.52 3.37
C VAL A 135 -0.92 3.86 2.76
N VAL A 136 -1.11 3.52 1.51
CA VAL A 136 -2.36 3.73 0.78
C VAL A 136 -2.87 2.41 0.23
N GLU A 137 -4.15 2.13 0.47
CA GLU A 137 -4.88 1.02 -0.12
C GLU A 137 -6.03 1.56 -0.98
N VAL A 138 -6.07 1.16 -2.24
CA VAL A 138 -7.16 1.45 -3.16
C VAL A 138 -8.00 0.19 -3.30
N VAL A 139 -9.18 0.20 -2.71
CA VAL A 139 -10.03 -0.98 -2.57
C VAL A 139 -10.50 -1.50 -3.92
N SER A 140 -10.19 -2.75 -4.21
CA SER A 140 -10.70 -3.52 -5.34
C SER A 140 -11.88 -4.43 -4.94
N ASN A 141 -12.51 -5.09 -5.90
CA ASN A 141 -13.57 -6.06 -5.60
C ASN A 141 -13.03 -7.32 -4.89
N SER A 142 -11.82 -7.74 -5.22
CA SER A 142 -11.17 -8.90 -4.60
C SER A 142 -10.58 -8.58 -3.23
N SER A 143 -10.15 -7.32 -2.99
CA SER A 143 -9.44 -6.93 -1.76
C SER A 143 -10.32 -6.29 -0.68
N GLU A 144 -11.64 -6.09 -0.90
CA GLU A 144 -12.51 -5.32 0.01
C GLU A 144 -12.36 -5.72 1.48
N ARG A 145 -12.45 -7.02 1.78
CA ARG A 145 -12.34 -7.51 3.16
C ARG A 145 -10.93 -7.33 3.70
N LYS A 146 -9.91 -7.58 2.87
CA LYS A 146 -8.50 -7.40 3.23
C LYS A 146 -8.25 -5.94 3.61
N ASP A 147 -8.53 -5.01 2.70
CA ASP A 147 -8.16 -3.59 2.85
C ASP A 147 -8.97 -2.86 3.91
N LEU A 148 -10.27 -3.19 4.06
CA LEU A 148 -11.15 -2.47 4.98
C LEU A 148 -11.25 -3.08 6.38
N VAL A 149 -10.90 -4.37 6.54
CA VAL A 149 -11.12 -5.08 7.81
C VAL A 149 -9.84 -5.70 8.37
N ARG A 150 -9.04 -6.37 7.54
CA ARG A 150 -7.87 -7.11 8.01
C ARG A 150 -6.63 -6.24 8.16
N LEU A 151 -6.33 -5.39 7.18
CA LEU A 151 -5.12 -4.58 7.15
C LEU A 151 -5.08 -3.45 8.19
N PRO A 152 -6.15 -2.67 8.44
CA PRO A 152 -6.06 -1.53 9.36
C PRO A 152 -5.56 -1.91 10.77
N PRO A 153 -6.07 -2.95 11.44
CA PRO A 153 -5.53 -3.32 12.76
C PRO A 153 -4.09 -3.82 12.70
N LEU A 154 -3.68 -4.49 11.62
CA LEU A 154 -2.30 -4.97 11.45
C LEU A 154 -1.33 -3.83 11.16
N TYR A 155 -1.73 -2.84 10.34
CA TYR A 155 -0.95 -1.63 10.12
C TYR A 155 -0.81 -0.79 11.39
N ALA A 156 -1.87 -0.71 12.19
CA ALA A 156 -1.81 -0.04 13.50
C ALA A 156 -0.85 -0.77 14.45
N ALA A 157 -0.91 -2.10 14.52
CA ALA A 157 0.01 -2.93 15.33
C ALA A 157 1.46 -2.82 14.83
N ALA A 158 1.66 -2.65 13.51
CA ALA A 158 2.97 -2.41 12.92
C ALA A 158 3.53 -1.01 13.25
N GLY A 159 2.71 -0.10 13.77
CA GLY A 159 3.11 1.27 14.11
C GLY A 159 3.19 2.21 12.89
N ILE A 160 2.47 1.90 11.81
CA ILE A 160 2.42 2.78 10.62
C ILE A 160 1.62 4.03 10.97
N PRO A 161 2.22 5.24 10.89
CA PRO A 161 1.58 6.46 11.40
C PRO A 161 0.31 6.86 10.67
N GLU A 162 0.24 6.62 9.35
CA GLU A 162 -0.87 7.08 8.54
C GLU A 162 -1.29 6.06 7.48
N LEU A 163 -2.59 5.75 7.44
CA LEU A 163 -3.22 4.88 6.44
C LEU A 163 -4.26 5.66 5.64
N TRP A 164 -4.17 5.60 4.32
CA TRP A 164 -5.18 6.12 3.41
C TRP A 164 -6.01 4.99 2.83
N LEU A 165 -7.32 5.05 3.01
CA LEU A 165 -8.27 4.10 2.43
C LEU A 165 -9.10 4.78 1.34
N VAL A 166 -9.05 4.23 0.14
CA VAL A 166 -9.70 4.81 -1.03
C VAL A 166 -10.60 3.78 -1.70
N ASP A 167 -11.92 4.03 -1.72
CA ASP A 167 -12.88 3.20 -2.43
C ASP A 167 -13.72 4.06 -3.39
N VAL A 168 -13.52 3.86 -4.68
CA VAL A 168 -14.23 4.57 -5.75
C VAL A 168 -15.15 3.66 -6.55
N ARG A 169 -15.37 2.44 -6.11
CA ARG A 169 -16.19 1.44 -6.82
C ARG A 169 -17.66 1.85 -6.88
N LYS A 170 -18.13 2.59 -5.87
CA LYS A 170 -19.51 3.06 -5.76
C LYS A 170 -19.67 4.50 -6.26
N LYS A 171 -20.92 4.95 -6.38
CA LYS A 171 -21.23 6.33 -6.76
C LYS A 171 -20.64 7.36 -5.78
N THR A 172 -20.70 7.08 -4.49
CA THR A 172 -20.08 7.90 -3.44
C THR A 172 -18.64 7.42 -3.24
N ILE A 173 -17.69 8.33 -3.37
CA ILE A 173 -16.27 8.07 -3.09
C ILE A 173 -16.08 7.96 -1.58
N ARG A 174 -15.38 6.92 -1.13
CA ARG A 174 -14.78 6.85 0.18
C ARG A 174 -13.31 7.23 0.03
N PHE A 175 -12.90 8.31 0.66
CA PHE A 175 -11.51 8.71 0.81
C PHE A 175 -11.29 9.03 2.28
N GLU A 176 -10.50 8.23 2.96
CA GLU A 176 -10.21 8.37 4.38
C GLU A 176 -8.72 8.48 4.61
N ILE A 177 -8.34 9.40 5.46
CA ILE A 177 -7.02 9.46 6.09
C ILE A 177 -7.24 9.01 7.51
N GLN A 178 -6.51 7.98 7.93
CA GLN A 178 -6.53 7.43 9.26
C GLN A 178 -5.17 7.67 9.90
N SER A 179 -5.16 8.30 11.06
CA SER A 179 -3.96 8.60 11.83
C SER A 179 -3.86 7.64 13.02
N LEU A 180 -2.66 7.12 13.28
CA LEU A 180 -2.43 6.22 14.39
C LEU A 180 -2.51 6.98 15.72
N GLY A 181 -3.45 6.57 16.56
CA GLY A 181 -3.63 7.01 17.94
C GLY A 181 -3.25 5.91 18.94
N PRO A 182 -3.43 6.15 20.23
CA PRO A 182 -3.10 5.18 21.30
C PRO A 182 -3.85 3.85 21.20
N ASP A 183 -5.11 3.91 20.76
CA ASP A 183 -6.02 2.76 20.69
C ASP A 183 -6.17 2.19 19.27
N GLY A 184 -5.33 2.59 18.33
CA GLY A 184 -5.38 2.23 16.91
C GLY A 184 -5.67 3.42 16.02
N TYR A 185 -6.13 3.15 14.80
CA TYR A 185 -6.40 4.24 13.85
C TYR A 185 -7.65 5.05 14.18
N GLU A 186 -7.51 6.36 14.10
CA GLU A 186 -8.60 7.32 14.14
C GLU A 186 -8.79 7.95 12.76
N THR A 187 -10.03 7.88 12.23
CA THR A 187 -10.34 8.51 10.95
C THR A 187 -10.40 10.03 11.08
N VAL A 188 -9.57 10.73 10.33
CA VAL A 188 -9.56 12.19 10.27
C VAL A 188 -10.89 12.68 9.66
N LYS A 189 -11.63 13.48 10.43
CA LYS A 189 -12.91 14.04 9.98
C LYS A 189 -12.67 15.06 8.87
N PRO A 190 -13.46 15.03 7.77
CA PRO A 190 -13.38 16.07 6.76
C PRO A 190 -13.91 17.40 7.30
N ASP A 191 -13.36 18.50 6.81
CA ASP A 191 -13.99 19.81 6.98
C ASP A 191 -15.25 19.97 6.09
N ARG A 192 -15.92 21.13 6.16
CA ARG A 192 -17.16 21.40 5.38
C ARG A 192 -16.95 21.33 3.87
N ALA A 193 -15.72 21.49 3.39
CA ALA A 193 -15.35 21.42 1.97
C ALA A 193 -14.82 20.03 1.56
N GLY A 194 -14.79 19.07 2.49
CA GLY A 194 -14.36 17.71 2.27
C GLY A 194 -12.86 17.48 2.37
N TRP A 195 -12.09 18.44 2.88
CA TRP A 195 -10.65 18.30 3.09
C TRP A 195 -10.35 17.50 4.34
N ARG A 196 -9.35 16.63 4.28
CA ARG A 196 -8.81 15.86 5.40
C ARG A 196 -7.35 16.21 5.62
N SER A 197 -6.97 16.46 6.86
CA SER A 197 -5.58 16.72 7.21
C SER A 197 -4.78 15.43 7.22
N SER A 198 -3.59 15.45 6.63
CA SER A 198 -2.56 14.46 6.80
C SER A 198 -1.52 14.99 7.78
N PRO A 199 -1.42 14.46 8.99
CA PRO A 199 -0.39 14.85 9.95
C PRO A 199 1.03 14.59 9.43
N ARG A 200 1.23 13.49 8.70
CA ARG A 200 2.55 13.12 8.17
C ARG A 200 3.05 14.05 7.07
N LEU A 201 2.16 14.50 6.20
CA LEU A 201 2.50 15.39 5.08
C LEU A 201 2.33 16.89 5.42
N GLY A 202 1.71 17.21 6.58
CA GLY A 202 1.46 18.60 7.00
C GLY A 202 0.52 19.36 6.07
N ARG A 203 -0.34 18.67 5.34
CA ARG A 203 -1.23 19.21 4.32
C ARG A 203 -2.62 18.62 4.43
N ARG A 204 -3.61 19.25 3.77
CA ARG A 204 -4.96 18.72 3.63
C ARG A 204 -5.16 18.19 2.23
N PHE A 205 -5.93 17.11 2.13
CA PHE A 205 -6.22 16.42 0.88
C PHE A 205 -7.71 16.20 0.68
N ARG A 206 -8.10 16.15 -0.59
CA ARG A 206 -9.47 15.85 -1.00
C ARG A 206 -9.46 15.10 -2.33
N LEU A 207 -10.13 13.96 -2.38
CA LEU A 207 -10.32 13.21 -3.63
C LEU A 207 -11.66 13.58 -4.27
N LYS A 208 -11.60 14.01 -5.53
CA LYS A 208 -12.78 14.33 -6.34
C LYS A 208 -12.87 13.40 -7.54
N ARG A 209 -14.10 13.13 -7.96
CA ARG A 209 -14.42 12.51 -9.25
C ARG A 209 -15.17 13.50 -10.10
N GLN A 210 -14.72 13.71 -11.32
CA GLN A 210 -15.30 14.62 -12.28
C GLN A 210 -15.63 13.90 -13.58
N GLU A 211 -16.85 14.04 -14.08
CA GLU A 211 -17.19 13.60 -15.42
C GLU A 211 -16.67 14.62 -16.43
N ILE A 212 -15.81 14.18 -17.35
CA ILE A 212 -15.22 15.04 -18.40
C ILE A 212 -15.89 14.86 -19.76
N ARG A 213 -16.57 13.74 -19.95
CA ARG A 213 -17.41 13.40 -21.10
C ARG A 213 -18.46 12.40 -20.64
N PRO A 214 -19.59 12.22 -21.32
CA PRO A 214 -20.59 11.22 -20.96
C PRO A 214 -20.00 9.84 -20.71
N GLY A 215 -20.16 9.33 -19.49
CA GLY A 215 -19.59 8.04 -19.04
C GLY A 215 -18.08 8.00 -18.86
N ARG A 216 -17.35 9.12 -18.94
CA ARG A 216 -15.90 9.22 -18.77
C ARG A 216 -15.56 10.05 -17.55
N TRP A 217 -14.97 9.41 -16.55
CA TRP A 217 -14.63 9.98 -15.26
C TRP A 217 -13.13 10.14 -15.09
N ILE A 218 -12.71 11.20 -14.42
CA ILE A 218 -11.35 11.37 -13.91
C ILE A 218 -11.39 11.53 -12.39
N TYR A 219 -10.32 11.08 -11.74
CA TYR A 219 -10.09 11.28 -10.32
C TYR A 219 -9.00 12.33 -10.14
N ARG A 220 -9.20 13.25 -9.20
CA ARG A 220 -8.23 14.26 -8.83
C ARG A 220 -8.05 14.22 -7.32
N LEU A 221 -6.82 13.92 -6.89
CA LEU A 221 -6.40 14.16 -5.54
C LEU A 221 -5.88 15.60 -5.48
N GLU A 222 -6.56 16.45 -4.75
CA GLU A 222 -6.21 17.86 -4.54
C GLU A 222 -5.54 18.01 -3.18
N HIS A 223 -4.60 18.95 -3.03
CA HIS A 223 -4.03 19.34 -1.74
C HIS A 223 -4.09 20.86 -1.54
N ASP A 224 -4.05 21.34 -0.29
CA ASP A 224 -3.97 22.76 0.03
C ASP A 224 -2.53 23.25 -0.18
N GLY A 225 -2.31 24.19 -1.03
CA GLY A 225 -0.99 24.69 -1.43
C GLY A 225 -0.77 24.65 -2.95
N GLU A 226 -1.75 24.17 -3.71
CA GLU A 226 -1.88 24.47 -5.12
C GLU A 226 -2.63 25.81 -5.25
N GLY A 227 -1.91 26.88 -5.35
CA GLY A 227 -2.35 28.22 -5.67
C GLY A 227 -1.57 28.77 -6.86
#